data_4f494afd81a446b556d423fe7b67a9e7
#
_entry.id   4f494afd81a446b556d423fe7b67a9e7
#
_cell.length_a   1.000
_cell.length_b   1.000
_cell.length_c   1.000
_cell.angle_alpha   90.00
_cell.angle_beta   90.00
_cell.angle_gamma   90.00
#
_symmetry.space_group_name_H-M   'P 1'
#
loop_
_entity.id
_entity.type
_entity.pdbx_description
1 polymer ?
#
loop_
_entity_poly.entity_id
_entity_poly.type
_entity_poly.pdbx_seq_one_letter_code
_entity_poly.pdbx_strand_id
1 'polypeptide(L)'
;FKSNAMFNINIVDYDDPFESYYNILEKYVSLINTMPDDPNSVMGTSANIIPQTLYLKHELLAKFRLFKWMYQNKYIDCKSFEELDIPPKLVNIQKDYVAMTRHIHSIDYIWDNMIFQHLINDIQYFASIHLISDETKEEIKNELFLLADELEELAINGKTADGNRVRIYVSNINFEATYSYVDTNNLQMSLIRIYSINSITTMDNEIFCTLKEWIQSLKKFSTLISESGEMQRIQFFKQQREIIDAL
;
A
#
# COMPACT_ATOMS: atom_id res chain seq x y z
N PHE A 1 2.17 -4.02 34.83
CA PHE A 1 2.19 -3.02 33.73
C PHE A 1 0.81 -2.98 33.10
N LYS A 2 0.02 -1.92 33.33
CA LYS A 2 -1.20 -1.68 32.58
C LYS A 2 -0.75 -1.22 31.20
N SER A 3 -0.89 -2.07 30.16
CA SER A 3 -0.76 -1.65 28.79
C SER A 3 -1.89 -0.66 28.50
N ASN A 4 -1.59 0.61 28.35
CA ASN A 4 -2.52 1.55 27.77
C ASN A 4 -2.64 1.16 26.29
N ALA A 5 -3.65 0.38 25.94
CA ALA A 5 -3.99 0.08 24.57
C ALA A 5 -4.31 1.41 23.88
N MET A 6 -3.35 1.94 23.13
CA MET A 6 -3.58 3.14 22.34
C MET A 6 -4.26 2.74 21.05
N PHE A 7 -5.55 3.05 20.94
CA PHE A 7 -6.28 3.03 19.69
C PHE A 7 -6.19 4.41 19.04
N ASN A 8 -5.61 4.50 17.87
CA ASN A 8 -5.67 5.69 17.06
C ASN A 8 -6.55 5.41 15.85
N ILE A 9 -7.69 6.09 15.78
CA ILE A 9 -8.53 6.11 14.60
C ILE A 9 -8.10 7.35 13.81
N ASN A 10 -7.52 7.14 12.64
CA ASN A 10 -7.13 8.22 11.75
C ASN A 10 -8.26 8.40 10.73
N ILE A 11 -9.04 9.45 10.91
CA ILE A 11 -10.09 9.89 9.99
C ILE A 11 -9.64 11.22 9.43
N VAL A 12 -9.79 11.38 8.12
CA VAL A 12 -9.46 12.65 7.45
C VAL A 12 -10.56 13.67 7.74
N ASP A 13 -10.17 14.88 8.13
CA ASP A 13 -11.07 15.99 8.40
C ASP A 13 -11.71 16.50 7.10
N TYR A 14 -12.99 16.85 7.16
CA TYR A 14 -13.75 17.39 6.03
C TYR A 14 -13.31 18.81 5.64
N ASP A 15 -12.82 19.60 6.59
CA ASP A 15 -12.48 21.02 6.36
C ASP A 15 -11.13 21.18 5.64
N ASP A 16 -10.15 20.27 5.89
CA ASP A 16 -8.87 20.24 5.19
C ASP A 16 -8.37 18.80 4.99
N PRO A 17 -8.81 18.13 3.92
CA PRO A 17 -8.45 16.74 3.67
C PRO A 17 -6.96 16.56 3.35
N PHE A 18 -6.32 17.54 2.72
CA PHE A 18 -4.89 17.46 2.41
C PHE A 18 -4.04 17.56 3.69
N GLU A 19 -4.37 18.51 4.58
CA GLU A 19 -3.69 18.65 5.86
C GLU A 19 -3.88 17.41 6.74
N SER A 20 -5.10 16.91 6.82
CA SER A 20 -5.41 15.68 7.56
C SER A 20 -4.64 14.48 7.05
N TYR A 21 -4.56 14.29 5.73
CA TYR A 21 -3.79 13.20 5.13
C TYR A 21 -2.28 13.37 5.38
N TYR A 22 -1.76 14.58 5.26
CA TYR A 22 -0.39 14.91 5.64
C TYR A 22 -0.09 14.50 7.08
N ASN A 23 -0.92 14.91 8.03
CA ASN A 23 -0.75 14.63 9.45
C ASN A 23 -0.80 13.11 9.76
N ILE A 24 -1.60 12.34 9.02
CA ILE A 24 -1.63 10.88 9.15
C ILE A 24 -0.29 10.28 8.70
N LEU A 25 0.21 10.66 7.53
CA LEU A 25 1.50 10.16 7.04
C LEU A 25 2.66 10.58 7.94
N GLU A 26 2.68 11.85 8.39
CA GLU A 26 3.72 12.38 9.28
C GLU A 26 3.81 11.60 10.58
N LYS A 27 2.67 11.22 11.18
CA LYS A 27 2.67 10.37 12.38
C LYS A 27 3.35 9.03 12.15
N TYR A 28 3.08 8.37 11.02
CA TYR A 28 3.72 7.09 10.69
C TYR A 28 5.20 7.25 10.43
N VAL A 29 5.58 8.25 9.62
CA VAL A 29 6.99 8.55 9.30
C VAL A 29 7.76 8.87 10.57
N SER A 30 7.24 9.74 11.43
CA SER A 30 7.86 10.08 12.73
C SER A 30 7.99 8.85 13.62
N LEU A 31 6.94 8.04 13.76
CA LEU A 31 6.96 6.86 14.61
C LEU A 31 8.04 5.88 14.17
N ILE A 32 8.09 5.55 12.87
CA ILE A 32 9.06 4.58 12.35
C ILE A 32 10.49 5.14 12.38
N ASN A 33 10.69 6.41 12.01
CA ASN A 33 12.02 7.03 12.02
C ASN A 33 12.61 7.22 13.43
N THR A 34 11.79 7.23 14.47
CA THR A 34 12.26 7.28 15.87
C THR A 34 12.60 5.90 16.44
N MET A 35 12.28 4.82 15.72
CA MET A 35 12.62 3.48 16.17
C MET A 35 14.14 3.24 16.06
N PRO A 36 14.75 2.62 17.08
CA PRO A 36 16.11 2.12 16.94
C PRO A 36 16.20 1.11 15.81
N ASP A 37 17.36 1.04 15.16
CA ASP A 37 17.64 -0.01 14.20
C ASP A 37 17.52 -1.38 14.87
N ASP A 38 16.67 -2.25 14.31
CA ASP A 38 16.42 -3.60 14.84
C ASP A 38 16.52 -4.61 13.70
N PRO A 39 17.61 -5.37 13.62
CA PRO A 39 17.83 -6.36 12.57
C PRO A 39 16.77 -7.48 12.57
N ASN A 40 15.98 -7.61 13.64
CA ASN A 40 14.91 -8.58 13.74
C ASN A 40 13.53 -7.97 13.42
N SER A 41 13.47 -6.70 13.00
CA SER A 41 12.21 -6.04 12.67
C SER A 41 11.50 -6.74 11.50
N VAL A 42 10.21 -6.98 11.67
CA VAL A 42 9.38 -7.68 10.69
C VAL A 42 8.10 -6.89 10.46
N MET A 43 7.70 -6.75 9.21
CA MET A 43 6.37 -6.30 8.82
C MET A 43 5.68 -7.40 8.03
N GLY A 44 4.43 -7.69 8.38
CA GLY A 44 3.55 -8.53 7.57
C GLY A 44 2.35 -7.73 7.10
N THR A 45 1.99 -7.87 5.83
CA THR A 45 0.86 -7.15 5.23
C THR A 45 0.07 -8.07 4.32
N SER A 46 -1.26 -8.13 4.53
CA SER A 46 -2.20 -8.67 3.53
C SER A 46 -3.00 -7.54 2.90
N ALA A 47 -3.15 -7.53 1.59
CA ALA A 47 -3.74 -6.41 0.88
C ALA A 47 -4.47 -6.84 -0.40
N ASN A 48 -5.64 -6.20 -0.63
CA ASN A 48 -6.39 -6.25 -1.88
C ASN A 48 -6.00 -5.12 -2.84
N ILE A 49 -5.14 -4.23 -2.41
CA ILE A 49 -4.59 -3.12 -3.19
C ILE A 49 -3.07 -3.14 -3.07
N ILE A 50 -2.39 -2.64 -4.10
CA ILE A 50 -0.93 -2.50 -4.05
C ILE A 50 -0.56 -1.62 -2.85
N PRO A 51 0.33 -2.09 -1.96
CA PRO A 51 0.75 -1.32 -0.79
C PRO A 51 1.31 0.05 -1.17
N GLN A 52 0.93 1.10 -0.43
CA GLN A 52 1.34 2.48 -0.74
C GLN A 52 2.85 2.64 -0.87
N THR A 53 3.60 1.97 -0.03
CA THR A 53 5.06 2.00 -0.03
C THR A 53 5.70 1.50 -1.34
N LEU A 54 4.94 0.81 -2.19
CA LEU A 54 5.43 0.29 -3.45
C LEU A 54 5.10 1.18 -4.65
N TYR A 55 4.05 2.01 -4.59
CA TYR A 55 3.63 2.79 -5.75
C TYR A 55 3.57 4.32 -5.55
N LEU A 56 3.68 4.84 -4.30
CA LEU A 56 3.63 6.31 -4.08
C LEU A 56 4.77 7.09 -4.76
N LYS A 57 5.79 6.42 -5.27
CA LYS A 57 6.84 7.02 -6.11
C LYS A 57 6.39 7.26 -7.56
N HIS A 58 5.31 6.63 -8.01
CA HIS A 58 4.67 6.84 -9.31
C HIS A 58 3.65 7.96 -9.16
N GLU A 59 3.94 9.11 -9.77
CA GLU A 59 3.21 10.35 -9.48
C GLU A 59 1.73 10.29 -9.87
N LEU A 60 1.42 9.75 -11.03
CA LEU A 60 0.03 9.64 -11.49
C LEU A 60 -0.76 8.61 -10.69
N LEU A 61 -0.17 7.47 -10.33
CA LEU A 61 -0.82 6.48 -9.48
C LEU A 61 -1.06 7.01 -8.07
N ALA A 62 -0.09 7.75 -7.52
CA ALA A 62 -0.24 8.42 -6.23
C ALA A 62 -1.36 9.47 -6.26
N LYS A 63 -1.37 10.30 -7.31
CA LYS A 63 -2.41 11.31 -7.56
C LYS A 63 -3.78 10.65 -7.76
N PHE A 64 -3.85 9.58 -8.58
CA PHE A 64 -5.10 8.87 -8.86
C PHE A 64 -5.74 8.31 -7.58
N ARG A 65 -4.95 7.71 -6.71
CA ARG A 65 -5.47 7.17 -5.46
C ARG A 65 -6.05 8.26 -4.57
N LEU A 66 -5.38 9.40 -4.46
CA LEU A 66 -5.87 10.53 -3.69
C LEU A 66 -7.14 11.10 -4.31
N PHE A 67 -7.15 11.30 -5.63
CA PHE A 67 -8.31 11.75 -6.39
C PHE A 67 -9.53 10.84 -6.17
N LYS A 68 -9.38 9.52 -6.37
CA LYS A 68 -10.44 8.54 -6.13
C LYS A 68 -11.03 8.68 -4.73
N TRP A 69 -10.15 8.72 -3.73
CA TRP A 69 -10.60 8.83 -2.35
C TRP A 69 -11.34 10.13 -2.08
N MET A 70 -10.82 11.27 -2.54
CA MET A 70 -11.45 12.58 -2.35
C MET A 70 -12.79 12.67 -3.08
N TYR A 71 -12.84 12.16 -4.32
CA TYR A 71 -14.08 12.12 -5.10
C TYR A 71 -15.16 11.28 -4.41
N GLN A 72 -14.83 10.07 -3.98
CA GLN A 72 -15.77 9.16 -3.31
C GLN A 72 -16.32 9.73 -2.01
N ASN A 73 -15.55 10.54 -1.31
CA ASN A 73 -15.94 11.18 -0.06
C ASN A 73 -16.46 12.62 -0.24
N LYS A 74 -16.58 13.10 -1.47
CA LYS A 74 -17.08 14.44 -1.80
C LYS A 74 -16.24 15.57 -1.19
N TYR A 75 -14.91 15.38 -1.10
CA TYR A 75 -13.97 16.39 -0.58
C TYR A 75 -13.44 17.35 -1.66
N ILE A 76 -13.69 17.06 -2.94
CA ILE A 76 -13.21 17.87 -4.06
C ILE A 76 -14.35 18.33 -4.94
N ASP A 77 -14.23 19.56 -5.41
CA ASP A 77 -15.11 20.18 -6.40
C ASP A 77 -14.50 20.20 -7.81
N CYS A 78 -13.32 19.55 -8.00
CA CYS A 78 -12.69 19.49 -9.30
C CYS A 78 -13.55 18.67 -10.28
N LYS A 79 -13.55 19.10 -11.54
CA LYS A 79 -14.33 18.47 -12.60
C LYS A 79 -13.62 17.29 -13.22
N SER A 80 -12.29 17.22 -13.09
CA SER A 80 -11.46 16.15 -13.64
C SER A 80 -10.24 15.86 -12.77
N PHE A 81 -9.62 14.72 -13.04
CA PHE A 81 -8.37 14.32 -12.41
C PHE A 81 -7.24 15.33 -12.69
N GLU A 82 -7.21 15.89 -13.89
CA GLU A 82 -6.19 16.85 -14.32
C GLU A 82 -6.23 18.13 -13.49
N GLU A 83 -7.43 18.57 -13.08
CA GLU A 83 -7.63 19.77 -12.28
C GLU A 83 -7.19 19.65 -10.81
N LEU A 84 -6.96 18.41 -10.33
CA LEU A 84 -6.50 18.20 -8.97
C LEU A 84 -5.04 18.64 -8.82
N ASP A 85 -4.81 19.68 -8.01
CA ASP A 85 -3.48 20.13 -7.60
C ASP A 85 -3.12 19.57 -6.23
N ILE A 86 -2.03 18.81 -6.15
CA ILE A 86 -1.55 18.22 -4.89
C ILE A 86 -0.50 19.14 -4.27
N PRO A 87 -0.70 19.60 -3.03
CA PRO A 87 0.28 20.46 -2.36
C PRO A 87 1.68 19.80 -2.29
N PRO A 88 2.77 20.53 -2.61
CA PRO A 88 4.13 19.98 -2.61
C PRO A 88 4.55 19.32 -1.30
N LYS A 89 4.06 19.82 -0.15
CA LYS A 89 4.34 19.20 1.15
C LYS A 89 3.78 17.79 1.24
N LEU A 90 2.63 17.52 0.60
CA LEU A 90 2.02 16.20 0.59
C LEU A 90 2.81 15.23 -0.29
N VAL A 91 3.30 15.69 -1.43
CA VAL A 91 4.21 14.90 -2.28
C VAL A 91 5.48 14.51 -1.51
N ASN A 92 6.06 15.45 -0.75
CA ASN A 92 7.26 15.19 0.03
C ASN A 92 7.02 14.17 1.14
N ILE A 93 5.95 14.31 1.94
CA ILE A 93 5.66 13.35 3.01
C ILE A 93 5.30 11.96 2.45
N GLN A 94 4.74 11.86 1.24
CA GLN A 94 4.55 10.57 0.57
C GLN A 94 5.89 9.89 0.24
N LYS A 95 6.89 10.65 -0.21
CA LYS A 95 8.25 10.14 -0.44
C LYS A 95 8.88 9.66 0.87
N ASP A 96 8.74 10.43 1.94
CA ASP A 96 9.24 10.04 3.26
C ASP A 96 8.52 8.78 3.78
N TYR A 97 7.22 8.65 3.52
CA TYR A 97 6.45 7.47 3.86
C TYR A 97 6.94 6.21 3.11
N VAL A 98 7.30 6.34 1.85
CA VAL A 98 7.94 5.24 1.09
C VAL A 98 9.30 4.90 1.70
N ALA A 99 10.12 5.92 2.00
CA ALA A 99 11.47 5.74 2.53
C ALA A 99 11.49 5.12 3.94
N MET A 100 10.41 5.23 4.72
CA MET A 100 10.37 4.66 6.08
C MET A 100 10.52 3.14 6.10
N THR A 101 10.19 2.43 5.01
CA THR A 101 10.33 0.97 4.93
C THR A 101 11.78 0.48 5.06
N ARG A 102 12.78 1.37 4.87
CA ARG A 102 14.20 1.05 5.08
C ARG A 102 14.52 0.58 6.51
N HIS A 103 13.71 1.00 7.49
CA HIS A 103 13.88 0.59 8.90
C HIS A 103 13.30 -0.80 9.21
N ILE A 104 12.67 -1.46 8.23
CA ILE A 104 12.07 -2.78 8.40
C ILE A 104 12.92 -3.81 7.65
N HIS A 105 13.65 -4.64 8.37
CA HIS A 105 14.61 -5.59 7.80
C HIS A 105 13.99 -6.81 7.10
N SER A 106 12.74 -7.14 7.42
CA SER A 106 12.01 -8.23 6.77
C SER A 106 10.55 -7.86 6.52
N ILE A 107 10.11 -7.95 5.27
CA ILE A 107 8.75 -7.60 4.85
C ILE A 107 8.10 -8.80 4.16
N ASP A 108 6.94 -9.20 4.66
CA ASP A 108 6.10 -10.21 4.05
C ASP A 108 4.84 -9.56 3.45
N TYR A 109 4.72 -9.54 2.13
CA TYR A 109 3.51 -9.12 1.43
C TYR A 109 2.67 -10.34 1.06
N ILE A 110 1.37 -10.30 1.36
CA ILE A 110 0.38 -11.25 0.87
C ILE A 110 -0.61 -10.48 0.02
N TRP A 111 -0.54 -10.66 -1.29
CA TRP A 111 -1.39 -9.96 -2.24
C TRP A 111 -2.60 -10.80 -2.62
N ASP A 112 -3.72 -10.14 -2.85
CA ASP A 112 -4.81 -10.67 -3.63
C ASP A 112 -4.33 -10.90 -5.07
N ASN A 113 -4.74 -12.00 -5.70
CA ASN A 113 -4.39 -12.29 -7.09
C ASN A 113 -5.00 -11.31 -8.10
N MET A 114 -5.98 -10.50 -7.69
CA MET A 114 -6.66 -9.47 -8.48
C MET A 114 -6.15 -8.05 -8.19
N ILE A 115 -4.97 -7.91 -7.57
CA ILE A 115 -4.46 -6.65 -7.02
C ILE A 115 -4.37 -5.50 -8.06
N PHE A 116 -4.02 -5.80 -9.32
CA PHE A 116 -4.05 -4.82 -10.40
C PHE A 116 -5.45 -4.60 -10.95
N GLN A 117 -6.29 -5.65 -11.02
CA GLN A 117 -7.64 -5.55 -11.56
C GLN A 117 -8.50 -4.55 -10.81
N HIS A 118 -8.39 -4.52 -9.48
CA HIS A 118 -9.14 -3.55 -8.67
C HIS A 118 -8.79 -2.10 -9.05
N LEU A 119 -7.50 -1.82 -9.24
CA LEU A 119 -7.04 -0.49 -9.63
C LEU A 119 -7.47 -0.14 -11.05
N ILE A 120 -7.38 -1.08 -11.98
CA ILE A 120 -7.78 -0.91 -13.38
C ILE A 120 -9.27 -0.65 -13.50
N ASN A 121 -10.10 -1.41 -12.77
CA ASN A 121 -11.55 -1.18 -12.76
C ASN A 121 -11.91 0.24 -12.30
N ASP A 122 -11.19 0.76 -11.31
CA ASP A 122 -11.37 2.13 -10.87
C ASP A 122 -11.00 3.15 -11.95
N ILE A 123 -9.84 2.97 -12.61
CA ILE A 123 -9.38 3.88 -13.69
C ILE A 123 -10.37 3.86 -14.85
N GLN A 124 -10.81 2.67 -15.29
CA GLN A 124 -11.81 2.52 -16.35
C GLN A 124 -13.13 3.21 -15.99
N TYR A 125 -13.58 3.06 -14.73
CA TYR A 125 -14.79 3.74 -14.27
C TYR A 125 -14.65 5.26 -14.38
N PHE A 126 -13.58 5.86 -13.86
CA PHE A 126 -13.38 7.31 -13.91
C PHE A 126 -13.19 7.83 -15.34
N ALA A 127 -12.54 7.08 -16.22
CA ALA A 127 -12.45 7.40 -17.64
C ALA A 127 -13.83 7.35 -18.33
N SER A 128 -14.66 6.34 -18.01
CA SER A 128 -16.00 6.18 -18.59
C SER A 128 -16.96 7.32 -18.27
N ILE A 129 -16.75 8.00 -17.16
CA ILE A 129 -17.52 9.18 -16.75
C ILE A 129 -16.81 10.52 -17.04
N HIS A 130 -15.77 10.47 -17.87
CA HIS A 130 -14.99 11.63 -18.34
C HIS A 130 -14.30 12.45 -17.25
N LEU A 131 -13.96 11.82 -16.13
CA LEU A 131 -13.17 12.44 -15.06
C LEU A 131 -11.66 12.20 -15.21
N ILE A 132 -11.26 11.35 -16.11
CA ILE A 132 -9.88 11.11 -16.58
C ILE A 132 -9.90 11.14 -18.10
N SER A 133 -9.01 11.91 -18.72
CA SER A 133 -8.86 11.94 -20.18
C SER A 133 -8.25 10.64 -20.71
N ASP A 134 -8.47 10.36 -21.99
CA ASP A 134 -7.84 9.19 -22.64
C ASP A 134 -6.31 9.31 -22.64
N GLU A 135 -5.75 10.51 -22.77
CA GLU A 135 -4.31 10.76 -22.68
C GLU A 135 -3.77 10.40 -21.29
N THR A 136 -4.38 10.92 -20.23
CA THR A 136 -4.00 10.60 -18.85
C THR A 136 -4.17 9.12 -18.53
N LYS A 137 -5.20 8.47 -19.07
CA LYS A 137 -5.41 7.04 -18.93
C LYS A 137 -4.24 6.23 -19.49
N GLU A 138 -3.75 6.60 -20.71
CA GLU A 138 -2.58 5.96 -21.30
C GLU A 138 -1.29 6.23 -20.51
N GLU A 139 -1.13 7.43 -19.95
CA GLU A 139 0.01 7.72 -19.06
C GLU A 139 -0.02 6.88 -17.79
N ILE A 140 -1.19 6.74 -17.16
CA ILE A 140 -1.39 5.87 -15.99
C ILE A 140 -1.11 4.40 -16.36
N LYS A 141 -1.55 3.94 -17.52
CA LYS A 141 -1.25 2.60 -18.04
C LYS A 141 0.25 2.35 -18.13
N ASN A 142 1.00 3.32 -18.63
CA ASN A 142 2.46 3.23 -18.69
C ASN A 142 3.10 3.14 -17.31
N GLU A 143 2.63 3.94 -16.32
CA GLU A 143 3.10 3.82 -14.94
C GLU A 143 2.76 2.46 -14.33
N LEU A 144 1.61 1.85 -14.68
CA LEU A 144 1.24 0.51 -14.21
C LEU A 144 2.18 -0.57 -14.76
N PHE A 145 2.61 -0.48 -16.01
CA PHE A 145 3.62 -1.39 -16.57
C PHE A 145 4.96 -1.24 -15.85
N LEU A 146 5.43 0.01 -15.63
CA LEU A 146 6.65 0.27 -14.87
C LEU A 146 6.56 -0.31 -13.45
N LEU A 147 5.43 -0.11 -12.78
CA LEU A 147 5.20 -0.67 -11.46
C LEU A 147 5.21 -2.21 -11.47
N ALA A 148 4.59 -2.85 -12.48
CA ALA A 148 4.60 -4.30 -12.60
C ALA A 148 6.02 -4.85 -12.79
N ASP A 149 6.85 -4.18 -13.61
CA ASP A 149 8.25 -4.55 -13.82
C ASP A 149 9.08 -4.41 -12.54
N GLU A 150 8.91 -3.31 -11.81
CA GLU A 150 9.58 -3.09 -10.52
C GLU A 150 9.16 -4.10 -9.44
N LEU A 151 7.89 -4.47 -9.40
CA LEU A 151 7.39 -5.47 -8.45
C LEU A 151 7.90 -6.87 -8.80
N GLU A 152 8.03 -7.19 -10.10
CA GLU A 152 8.64 -8.44 -10.55
C GLU A 152 10.12 -8.47 -10.20
N GLU A 153 10.85 -7.38 -10.42
CA GLU A 153 12.25 -7.26 -10.03
C GLU A 153 12.43 -7.39 -8.51
N LEU A 154 11.57 -6.74 -7.72
CA LEU A 154 11.55 -6.90 -6.26
C LEU A 154 11.33 -8.37 -5.85
N ALA A 155 10.42 -9.08 -6.54
CA ALA A 155 10.16 -10.49 -6.29
C ALA A 155 11.35 -11.38 -6.68
N ILE A 156 12.06 -11.06 -7.77
CA ILE A 156 13.28 -11.77 -8.21
C ILE A 156 14.40 -11.58 -7.18
N ASN A 157 14.66 -10.34 -6.78
CA ASN A 157 15.77 -10.00 -5.89
C ASN A 157 15.50 -10.45 -4.44
N GLY A 158 14.23 -10.52 -4.03
CA GLY A 158 13.82 -10.83 -2.66
C GLY A 158 14.32 -9.81 -1.63
N LYS A 159 14.73 -8.61 -2.10
CA LYS A 159 15.31 -7.55 -1.28
C LYS A 159 14.96 -6.18 -1.84
N THR A 160 14.79 -5.19 -0.95
CA THR A 160 14.72 -3.78 -1.31
C THR A 160 16.10 -3.25 -1.75
N ALA A 161 16.13 -2.03 -2.28
CA ALA A 161 17.40 -1.33 -2.60
C ALA A 161 18.31 -1.17 -1.37
N ASP A 162 17.72 -1.05 -0.17
CA ASP A 162 18.45 -0.95 1.10
C ASP A 162 18.90 -2.32 1.65
N GLY A 163 18.65 -3.41 0.92
CA GLY A 163 19.05 -4.78 1.29
C GLY A 163 18.08 -5.51 2.22
N ASN A 164 16.96 -4.90 2.58
CA ASN A 164 15.95 -5.50 3.46
C ASN A 164 15.24 -6.65 2.74
N ARG A 165 15.03 -7.75 3.44
CA ARG A 165 14.41 -8.95 2.87
C ARG A 165 12.94 -8.71 2.54
N VAL A 166 12.52 -9.13 1.35
CA VAL A 166 11.12 -9.08 0.92
C VAL A 166 10.68 -10.46 0.46
N ARG A 167 9.52 -10.90 0.98
CA ARG A 167 8.81 -12.08 0.48
C ARG A 167 7.44 -11.69 0.01
N ILE A 168 7.06 -12.17 -1.18
CA ILE A 168 5.78 -11.86 -1.80
C ILE A 168 5.03 -13.16 -2.02
N TYR A 169 3.82 -13.20 -1.47
CA TYR A 169 2.87 -14.29 -1.59
C TYR A 169 1.64 -13.80 -2.32
N VAL A 170 1.04 -14.66 -3.14
CA VAL A 170 -0.24 -14.39 -3.81
C VAL A 170 -1.30 -15.33 -3.27
N SER A 171 -2.42 -14.76 -2.86
CA SER A 171 -3.58 -15.46 -2.31
C SER A 171 -4.76 -15.42 -3.26
N ASN A 172 -5.56 -16.49 -3.26
CA ASN A 172 -6.87 -16.51 -3.91
C ASN A 172 -7.99 -15.97 -2.99
N ILE A 173 -7.62 -15.50 -1.79
CA ILE A 173 -8.56 -14.88 -0.86
C ILE A 173 -8.70 -13.41 -1.26
N ASN A 174 -9.94 -12.97 -1.47
CA ASN A 174 -10.23 -11.55 -1.66
C ASN A 174 -10.24 -10.86 -0.28
N PHE A 175 -9.38 -9.85 -0.12
CA PHE A 175 -9.30 -9.07 1.11
C PHE A 175 -10.19 -7.83 1.01
N GLU A 176 -11.03 -7.58 2.02
CA GLU A 176 -11.86 -6.38 2.07
C GLU A 176 -11.11 -5.15 2.59
N ALA A 177 -9.99 -5.36 3.26
CA ALA A 177 -9.16 -4.31 3.85
C ALA A 177 -7.68 -4.67 3.79
N THR A 178 -6.81 -3.70 4.01
CA THR A 178 -5.38 -3.95 4.25
C THR A 178 -5.15 -4.16 5.73
N TYR A 179 -4.53 -5.28 6.07
CA TYR A 179 -4.13 -5.63 7.43
C TYR A 179 -2.62 -5.73 7.50
N SER A 180 -2.02 -5.01 8.44
CA SER A 180 -0.57 -5.01 8.61
C SER A 180 -0.19 -5.09 10.08
N TYR A 181 0.96 -5.69 10.36
CA TYR A 181 1.61 -5.57 11.65
C TYR A 181 3.08 -5.16 11.46
N VAL A 182 3.61 -4.46 12.45
CA VAL A 182 5.04 -4.20 12.62
C VAL A 182 5.45 -4.78 13.96
N ASP A 183 6.49 -5.61 13.95
CA ASP A 183 7.07 -6.28 15.11
C ASP A 183 8.54 -5.95 15.20
N THR A 184 8.90 -5.25 16.25
CA THR A 184 10.28 -4.92 16.61
C THR A 184 10.49 -5.15 18.10
N ASN A 185 11.73 -5.13 18.57
CA ASN A 185 12.04 -5.26 19.99
C ASN A 185 11.35 -4.18 20.87
N ASN A 186 11.05 -3.02 20.30
CA ASN A 186 10.53 -1.86 21.03
C ASN A 186 9.11 -1.45 20.66
N LEU A 187 8.59 -1.94 19.52
CA LEU A 187 7.27 -1.58 19.02
C LEU A 187 6.56 -2.79 18.43
N GLN A 188 5.39 -3.08 18.96
CA GLN A 188 4.42 -4.01 18.40
C GLN A 188 3.17 -3.23 18.03
N MET A 189 2.87 -3.16 16.74
CA MET A 189 1.79 -2.34 16.23
C MET A 189 1.00 -3.09 15.17
N SER A 190 -0.31 -2.94 15.22
CA SER A 190 -1.25 -3.38 14.19
C SER A 190 -1.85 -2.20 13.46
N LEU A 191 -2.02 -2.35 12.15
CA LEU A 191 -2.67 -1.37 11.28
C LEU A 191 -3.76 -2.07 10.49
N ILE A 192 -4.98 -1.59 10.61
CA ILE A 192 -6.11 -2.00 9.78
C ILE A 192 -6.51 -0.78 8.95
N ARG A 193 -6.38 -0.88 7.63
CA ARG A 193 -6.75 0.18 6.71
C ARG A 193 -8.04 -0.18 6.01
N ILE A 194 -9.08 0.58 6.34
CA ILE A 194 -10.41 0.50 5.75
C ILE A 194 -10.52 1.68 4.78
N TYR A 195 -10.84 1.43 3.51
CA TYR A 195 -10.88 2.48 2.49
C TYR A 195 -9.58 3.32 2.45
N SER A 196 -8.77 3.10 1.52
CA SER A 196 -7.47 3.68 1.15
C SER A 196 -6.73 4.63 2.11
N ILE A 197 -7.37 5.48 2.90
CA ILE A 197 -6.74 6.49 3.77
C ILE A 197 -7.13 6.32 5.24
N ASN A 198 -8.39 5.99 5.52
CA ASN A 198 -8.82 5.79 6.90
C ASN A 198 -8.20 4.53 7.49
N SER A 199 -7.68 4.64 8.69
CA SER A 199 -6.98 3.52 9.33
C SER A 199 -7.21 3.48 10.84
N ILE A 200 -7.16 2.28 11.37
CA ILE A 200 -7.12 2.02 12.81
C ILE A 200 -5.73 1.48 13.13
N THR A 201 -5.03 2.16 14.02
CA THR A 201 -3.73 1.74 14.53
C THR A 201 -3.87 1.38 16.00
N THR A 202 -3.33 0.25 16.40
CA THR A 202 -3.35 -0.17 17.80
C THR A 202 -2.04 -0.83 18.21
N MET A 203 -1.67 -0.62 19.48
CA MET A 203 -0.56 -1.30 20.17
C MET A 203 -1.11 -2.33 21.19
N ASP A 204 -2.39 -2.69 21.07
CA ASP A 204 -2.97 -3.75 21.88
C ASP A 204 -2.33 -5.10 21.54
N ASN A 205 -1.82 -5.79 22.56
CA ASN A 205 -1.07 -7.03 22.38
C ASN A 205 -1.95 -8.20 21.89
N GLU A 206 -3.21 -8.27 22.30
CA GLU A 206 -4.10 -9.36 21.85
C GLU A 206 -4.44 -9.18 20.36
N ILE A 207 -4.77 -7.95 19.96
CA ILE A 207 -5.05 -7.62 18.56
C ILE A 207 -3.80 -7.85 17.72
N PHE A 208 -2.63 -7.43 18.22
CA PHE A 208 -1.36 -7.64 17.54
C PHE A 208 -1.08 -9.13 17.34
N CYS A 209 -1.14 -9.95 18.38
CA CYS A 209 -0.89 -11.39 18.29
C CYS A 209 -1.89 -12.05 17.35
N THR A 210 -3.18 -11.75 17.48
CA THR A 210 -4.24 -12.29 16.62
C THR A 210 -3.99 -11.97 15.14
N LEU A 211 -3.69 -10.71 14.83
CA LEU A 211 -3.43 -10.27 13.46
C LEU A 211 -2.17 -10.90 12.89
N LYS A 212 -1.09 -10.95 13.67
CA LYS A 212 0.17 -11.59 13.28
C LYS A 212 -0.04 -13.07 12.97
N GLU A 213 -0.72 -13.82 13.86
CA GLU A 213 -1.03 -15.23 13.64
C GLU A 213 -1.91 -15.45 12.42
N TRP A 214 -2.90 -14.59 12.20
CA TRP A 214 -3.75 -14.64 11.02
C TRP A 214 -2.94 -14.45 9.73
N ILE A 215 -2.09 -13.42 9.65
CA ILE A 215 -1.22 -13.16 8.49
C ILE A 215 -0.24 -14.32 8.29
N GLN A 216 0.35 -14.87 9.35
CA GLN A 216 1.23 -16.05 9.24
C GLN A 216 0.48 -17.29 8.76
N SER A 217 -0.80 -17.43 9.11
CA SER A 217 -1.65 -18.52 8.62
C SER A 217 -1.99 -18.35 7.14
N LEU A 218 -2.29 -17.14 6.70
CA LEU A 218 -2.53 -16.83 5.28
C LEU A 218 -1.36 -17.26 4.39
N LYS A 219 -0.13 -17.06 4.84
CA LYS A 219 1.08 -17.49 4.09
C LYS A 219 1.09 -18.97 3.76
N LYS A 220 0.52 -19.82 4.65
CA LYS A 220 0.45 -21.28 4.44
C LYS A 220 -0.49 -21.67 3.29
N PHE A 221 -1.46 -20.81 2.99
CA PHE A 221 -2.46 -21.02 1.93
C PHE A 221 -2.23 -20.14 0.71
N SER A 222 -1.12 -19.41 0.69
CA SER A 222 -0.75 -18.50 -0.39
C SER A 222 0.45 -19.06 -1.16
N THR A 223 0.57 -18.69 -2.43
CA THR A 223 1.67 -19.08 -3.30
C THR A 223 2.81 -18.08 -3.17
N LEU A 224 4.00 -18.55 -2.79
CA LEU A 224 5.21 -17.73 -2.80
C LEU A 224 5.62 -17.47 -4.26
N ILE A 225 5.76 -16.19 -4.64
CA ILE A 225 6.20 -15.77 -5.98
C ILE A 225 7.59 -15.10 -5.98
N SER A 226 8.14 -14.81 -4.79
CA SER A 226 9.53 -14.36 -4.63
C SER A 226 10.48 -15.52 -4.41
N GLU A 227 11.78 -15.24 -4.46
CA GLU A 227 12.83 -16.23 -4.22
C GLU A 227 12.69 -17.49 -5.14
N SER A 228 12.27 -18.63 -4.59
CA SER A 228 12.16 -19.91 -5.29
C SER A 228 10.91 -20.07 -6.17
N GLY A 229 9.99 -19.13 -6.14
CA GLY A 229 8.69 -19.19 -6.85
C GLY A 229 8.75 -18.73 -8.31
N GLU A 230 9.79 -19.08 -9.10
CA GLU A 230 10.02 -18.56 -10.44
C GLU A 230 8.84 -18.79 -11.42
N MET A 231 8.36 -20.00 -11.55
CA MET A 231 7.26 -20.31 -12.49
C MET A 231 5.97 -19.58 -12.09
N GLN A 232 5.65 -19.56 -10.81
CA GLN A 232 4.48 -18.89 -10.26
C GLN A 232 4.59 -17.36 -10.45
N ARG A 233 5.79 -16.79 -10.25
CA ARG A 233 6.07 -15.39 -10.50
C ARG A 233 5.85 -15.01 -11.95
N ILE A 234 6.46 -15.73 -12.89
CA ILE A 234 6.33 -15.48 -14.33
C ILE A 234 4.85 -15.52 -14.73
N GLN A 235 4.11 -16.53 -14.28
CA GLN A 235 2.69 -16.65 -14.59
C GLN A 235 1.88 -15.49 -14.01
N PHE A 236 2.13 -15.13 -12.75
CA PHE A 236 1.44 -14.02 -12.08
C PHE A 236 1.66 -12.70 -12.81
N PHE A 237 2.91 -12.29 -13.03
CA PHE A 237 3.20 -11.01 -13.67
C PHE A 237 2.80 -10.97 -15.15
N LYS A 238 2.86 -12.10 -15.86
CA LYS A 238 2.27 -12.20 -17.19
C LYS A 238 0.77 -11.88 -17.17
N GLN A 239 0.03 -12.50 -16.26
CA GLN A 239 -1.41 -12.24 -16.08
C GLN A 239 -1.67 -10.77 -15.70
N GLN A 240 -0.87 -10.17 -14.79
CA GLN A 240 -1.07 -8.77 -14.44
C GLN A 240 -0.82 -7.84 -15.64
N ARG A 241 0.19 -8.10 -16.47
CA ARG A 241 0.43 -7.30 -17.70
C ARG A 241 -0.70 -7.43 -18.72
N GLU A 242 -1.29 -8.62 -18.87
CA GLU A 242 -2.47 -8.82 -19.71
C GLU A 242 -3.67 -8.00 -19.20
N ILE A 243 -3.85 -7.93 -17.88
CA ILE A 243 -4.88 -7.11 -17.24
C ILE A 243 -4.61 -5.61 -17.48
N ILE A 244 -3.36 -5.15 -17.32
CA ILE A 244 -2.96 -3.75 -17.60
C ILE A 244 -3.17 -3.41 -19.07
N ASP A 245 -2.84 -4.32 -19.98
CA ASP A 245 -2.98 -4.08 -21.42
C ASP A 245 -4.45 -3.89 -21.83
N ALA A 246 -5.38 -4.48 -21.13
CA ALA A 246 -6.81 -4.33 -21.32
C ALA A 246 -7.40 -2.99 -20.81
N LEU A 247 -6.59 -2.14 -20.14
CA LEU A 247 -6.97 -0.78 -19.72
C LEU A 247 -7.09 0.15 -20.93
#